data_f83333b4d03aa7a1b016be4d02719292
#
_entry.id   f83333b4d03aa7a1b016be4d02719292
#
_cell.length_a   1.000
_cell.length_b   1.000
_cell.length_c   1.000
_cell.angle_alpha   90.00
_cell.angle_beta   90.00
_cell.angle_gamma   90.00
#
_symmetry.space_group_name_H-M   'P 1'
#
loop_
_entity.id
_entity.type
_entity.pdbx_description
1 polymer ?
#
loop_
_entity_poly.entity_id
_entity_poly.type
_entity_poly.pdbx_seq_one_letter_code
_entity_poly.pdbx_strand_id
1 'polypeptide(L)'
;MKRPRTLRAPRQRKVLFTLPFREAFASLVEHYKTLQSLFPDSGTRLAAFNEHLFERIVPTLEQHADIGRPYALRKLGSEAEAALLVELTPLLAADSAVAREWVEREFTILYVVTQDKVFLVNLKHHRQLGY
;
A
#
# COMPACT_ATOMS: atom_id res chain seq x y z
N MET A 1 18.53 -33.67 -11.92
CA MET A 1 19.04 -32.67 -12.04
C MET A 1 18.39 -31.72 -11.31
N LYS A 2 18.82 -30.89 -10.91
CA LYS A 2 18.31 -30.08 -10.19
C LYS A 2 17.62 -29.18 -10.88
N ARG A 3 16.64 -28.79 -10.57
CA ARG A 3 16.04 -27.98 -11.14
C ARG A 3 16.32 -26.86 -10.64
N PRO A 4 16.75 -26.26 -11.09
CA PRO A 4 17.19 -25.06 -10.70
C PRO A 4 16.10 -24.17 -10.30
N ARG A 5 16.32 -23.47 -9.31
CA ARG A 5 15.44 -22.60 -8.91
C ARG A 5 15.32 -21.57 -9.84
N THR A 6 16.24 -21.30 -10.60
CA THR A 6 16.17 -20.26 -11.57
C THR A 6 15.08 -20.48 -12.57
N LEU A 7 14.67 -21.71 -12.75
CA LEU A 7 13.60 -21.96 -13.67
C LEU A 7 12.25 -21.74 -13.07
N ARG A 8 12.22 -21.46 -11.77
CA ARG A 8 10.98 -21.30 -11.15
C ARG A 8 10.49 -19.93 -11.35
N ALA A 9 9.27 -19.69 -11.69
CA ALA A 9 8.67 -18.38 -11.74
C ALA A 9 8.72 -17.75 -10.36
N PRO A 10 8.81 -16.44 -10.27
CA PRO A 10 8.75 -15.79 -8.99
C PRO A 10 7.48 -16.22 -8.26
N ARG A 11 7.60 -16.38 -6.96
CA ARG A 11 6.45 -16.77 -6.20
C ARG A 11 5.42 -15.67 -6.30
N GLN A 12 4.24 -16.03 -6.72
CA GLN A 12 3.16 -15.07 -6.81
C GLN A 12 2.45 -15.02 -5.48
N ARG A 13 2.29 -13.83 -4.96
CA ARG A 13 1.63 -13.63 -3.69
C ARG A 13 0.25 -13.04 -3.92
N LYS A 14 -0.64 -13.33 -3.00
CA LYS A 14 -1.99 -12.77 -3.06
C LYS A 14 -1.99 -11.42 -2.37
N VAL A 15 -2.52 -10.42 -3.04
CA VAL A 15 -2.61 -9.08 -2.47
C VAL A 15 -3.98 -8.92 -1.81
N LEU A 16 -3.97 -8.52 -0.56
CA LEU A 16 -5.17 -8.35 0.24
C LEU A 16 -5.26 -6.90 0.71
N PHE A 17 -6.48 -6.40 0.77
CA PHE A 17 -6.74 -5.03 1.17
C PHE A 17 -7.27 -5.05 2.59
N THR A 18 -6.50 -4.57 3.54
CA THR A 18 -6.95 -4.55 4.93
C THR A 18 -8.02 -3.48 5.12
N LEU A 19 -8.73 -3.55 6.22
CA LEU A 19 -9.73 -2.54 6.54
C LEU A 19 -9.13 -1.14 6.63
N PRO A 20 -8.01 -0.93 7.33
CA PRO A 20 -7.41 0.40 7.34
C PRO A 20 -7.09 0.94 5.97
N PHE A 21 -6.62 0.08 5.05
CA PHE A 21 -6.34 0.52 3.69
C PHE A 21 -7.63 0.93 3.00
N ARG A 22 -8.67 0.12 3.16
CA ARG A 22 -9.95 0.43 2.51
C ARG A 22 -10.55 1.72 3.05
N GLU A 23 -10.38 1.97 4.33
CA GLU A 23 -10.84 3.22 4.92
C GLU A 23 -10.04 4.41 4.42
N ALA A 24 -8.73 4.24 4.28
CA ALA A 24 -7.90 5.30 3.74
C ALA A 24 -8.25 5.59 2.29
N PHE A 25 -8.55 4.55 1.52
CA PHE A 25 -8.94 4.71 0.13
C PHE A 25 -10.29 5.42 0.03
N ALA A 26 -11.24 5.05 0.88
CA ALA A 26 -12.53 5.71 0.90
C ALA A 26 -12.40 7.19 1.26
N SER A 27 -11.52 7.49 2.18
CA SER A 27 -11.24 8.87 2.56
C SER A 27 -10.66 9.65 1.38
N LEU A 28 -9.79 9.02 0.62
CA LEU A 28 -9.22 9.64 -0.57
C LEU A 28 -10.29 9.92 -1.61
N VAL A 29 -11.20 8.97 -1.81
CA VAL A 29 -12.31 9.14 -2.74
C VAL A 29 -13.16 10.34 -2.35
N GLU A 30 -13.48 10.45 -1.06
CA GLU A 30 -14.29 11.57 -0.59
C GLU A 30 -13.56 12.90 -0.77
N HIS A 31 -12.25 12.88 -0.55
CA HIS A 31 -11.46 14.09 -0.73
C HIS A 31 -11.52 14.57 -2.18
N TYR A 32 -11.38 13.66 -3.14
CA TYR A 32 -11.44 14.03 -4.55
C TYR A 32 -12.84 14.45 -4.97
N LYS A 33 -13.86 13.83 -4.41
CA LYS A 33 -15.23 14.25 -4.72
C LYS A 33 -15.50 15.67 -4.23
N THR A 34 -14.99 16.00 -3.06
CA THR A 34 -15.14 17.35 -2.54
C THR A 34 -14.42 18.36 -3.42
N LEU A 35 -13.25 18.00 -3.93
CA LEU A 35 -12.50 18.90 -4.78
C LEU A 35 -13.07 19.03 -6.18
N GLN A 36 -13.87 18.07 -6.61
CA GLN A 36 -14.35 18.05 -7.98
C GLN A 36 -15.20 19.26 -8.34
N SER A 37 -15.89 19.83 -7.37
CA SER A 37 -16.69 21.02 -7.63
C SER A 37 -15.83 22.24 -7.91
N LEU A 38 -14.60 22.27 -7.37
CA LEU A 38 -13.69 23.39 -7.57
C LEU A 38 -12.65 23.09 -8.65
N PHE A 39 -12.28 21.83 -8.79
CA PHE A 39 -11.26 21.41 -9.74
C PHE A 39 -11.80 20.21 -10.51
N PRO A 40 -12.43 20.47 -11.67
CA PRO A 40 -13.13 19.40 -12.38
C PRO A 40 -12.29 18.21 -12.79
N ASP A 41 -10.96 18.37 -12.91
CA ASP A 41 -10.12 17.27 -13.30
C ASP A 41 -9.79 16.34 -12.11
N SER A 42 -10.31 16.63 -10.91
CA SER A 42 -10.07 15.77 -9.76
C SER A 42 -10.65 14.37 -9.95
N GLY A 43 -11.79 14.28 -10.63
CA GLY A 43 -12.38 12.98 -10.93
C GLY A 43 -11.50 12.16 -11.86
N THR A 44 -10.88 12.83 -12.84
CA THR A 44 -9.96 12.17 -13.74
C THR A 44 -8.73 11.67 -13.00
N ARG A 45 -8.23 12.43 -12.04
CA ARG A 45 -7.09 12.01 -11.24
C ARG A 45 -7.41 10.82 -10.38
N LEU A 46 -8.59 10.79 -9.80
CA LEU A 46 -9.01 9.67 -8.99
C LEU A 46 -9.13 8.41 -9.84
N ALA A 47 -9.73 8.53 -11.03
CA ALA A 47 -9.85 7.39 -11.92
C ALA A 47 -8.48 6.88 -12.34
N ALA A 48 -7.55 7.79 -12.62
CA ALA A 48 -6.20 7.41 -13.00
C ALA A 48 -5.48 6.71 -11.86
N PHE A 49 -5.67 7.17 -10.63
CA PHE A 49 -5.06 6.50 -9.49
C PHE A 49 -5.64 5.11 -9.32
N ASN A 50 -6.95 4.97 -9.44
CA ASN A 50 -7.61 3.69 -9.28
C ASN A 50 -7.10 2.69 -10.33
N GLU A 51 -6.98 3.14 -11.56
CA GLU A 51 -6.47 2.30 -12.62
C GLU A 51 -5.02 1.91 -12.36
N HIS A 52 -4.20 2.86 -11.93
CA HIS A 52 -2.81 2.61 -11.62
C HIS A 52 -2.67 1.58 -10.48
N LEU A 53 -3.51 1.71 -9.46
CA LEU A 53 -3.48 0.77 -8.34
C LEU A 53 -3.77 -0.65 -8.80
N PHE A 54 -4.85 -0.84 -9.55
CA PHE A 54 -5.27 -2.19 -9.90
C PHE A 54 -4.56 -2.77 -11.11
N GLU A 55 -4.05 -1.94 -12.00
CA GLU A 55 -3.41 -2.45 -13.20
C GLU A 55 -1.89 -2.43 -13.15
N ARG A 56 -1.33 -1.69 -12.19
CA ARG A 56 0.10 -1.60 -12.10
C ARG A 56 0.62 -2.03 -10.75
N ILE A 57 0.13 -1.43 -9.69
CA ILE A 57 0.68 -1.65 -8.35
C ILE A 57 0.37 -3.05 -7.86
N VAL A 58 -0.90 -3.44 -7.88
CA VAL A 58 -1.30 -4.77 -7.39
C VAL A 58 -0.60 -5.87 -8.17
N PRO A 59 -0.60 -5.89 -9.51
CA PRO A 59 0.11 -6.96 -10.23
C PRO A 59 1.61 -6.96 -9.96
N THR A 60 2.21 -5.79 -9.79
CA THR A 60 3.64 -5.72 -9.50
C THR A 60 3.92 -6.33 -8.12
N LEU A 61 3.10 -6.02 -7.14
CA LEU A 61 3.30 -6.58 -5.80
C LEU A 61 3.02 -8.06 -5.75
N GLU A 62 2.15 -8.57 -6.60
CA GLU A 62 1.92 -10.01 -6.67
C GLU A 62 3.17 -10.77 -7.08
N GLN A 63 3.98 -10.18 -7.92
CA GLN A 63 5.16 -10.86 -8.43
C GLN A 63 6.47 -10.37 -7.83
N HIS A 64 6.51 -9.12 -7.39
CA HIS A 64 7.75 -8.52 -6.90
C HIS A 64 7.47 -7.75 -5.62
N ALA A 65 7.01 -8.46 -4.61
CA ALA A 65 6.56 -7.83 -3.38
C ALA A 65 7.65 -7.07 -2.63
N ASP A 66 8.91 -7.38 -2.89
CA ASP A 66 10.02 -6.72 -2.21
C ASP A 66 10.50 -5.47 -2.93
N ILE A 67 9.75 -5.00 -3.93
CA ILE A 67 10.18 -3.85 -4.70
C ILE A 67 10.15 -2.55 -3.91
N GLY A 68 9.27 -2.45 -2.93
CA GLY A 68 9.19 -1.25 -2.12
C GLY A 68 10.34 -1.13 -1.14
N ARG A 69 10.53 0.05 -0.60
CA ARG A 69 11.60 0.24 0.35
C ARG A 69 11.16 -0.26 1.73
N PRO A 70 12.10 -0.70 2.58
CA PRO A 70 11.73 -1.13 3.92
C PRO A 70 11.10 0.02 4.70
N TYR A 71 10.09 -0.30 5.47
CA TYR A 71 9.46 0.68 6.33
C TYR A 71 10.06 0.53 7.73
N ALA A 72 10.67 1.61 8.22
CA ALA A 72 11.25 1.60 9.54
C ALA A 72 10.24 2.21 10.50
N LEU A 73 9.91 1.45 11.55
CA LEU A 73 9.04 1.98 12.57
C LEU A 73 9.79 3.05 13.31
N ARG A 74 9.27 4.27 13.24
CA ARG A 74 9.93 5.35 13.89
C ARG A 74 9.40 5.51 15.28
N LYS A 75 10.08 6.35 16.03
CA LYS A 75 9.59 6.72 17.30
C LYS A 75 8.22 7.32 17.11
N LEU A 76 7.26 6.85 17.85
CA LEU A 76 5.90 7.29 17.68
C LEU A 76 5.71 8.67 18.27
N GLY A 77 5.18 9.58 17.48
CA GLY A 77 4.95 10.92 17.93
C GLY A 77 3.52 11.37 17.82
N SER A 78 2.64 10.53 17.32
CA SER A 78 1.27 10.92 17.10
C SER A 78 0.32 9.78 17.34
N GLU A 79 -0.94 10.11 17.51
CA GLU A 79 -1.96 9.06 17.66
C GLU A 79 -2.12 8.26 16.39
N ALA A 80 -1.92 8.90 15.24
CA ALA A 80 -2.05 8.19 13.99
C ALA A 80 -0.97 7.13 13.84
N GLU A 81 0.25 7.44 14.28
CA GLU A 81 1.32 6.46 14.24
C GLU A 81 1.10 5.34 15.23
N ALA A 82 0.58 5.67 16.40
CA ALA A 82 0.26 4.65 17.38
C ALA A 82 -0.82 3.71 16.88
N ALA A 83 -1.86 4.27 16.24
CA ALA A 83 -2.93 3.46 15.68
C ALA A 83 -2.38 2.55 14.57
N LEU A 84 -1.47 3.07 13.76
CA LEU A 84 -0.88 2.30 12.70
C LEU A 84 -0.07 1.13 13.26
N LEU A 85 0.65 1.36 14.34
CA LEU A 85 1.42 0.30 14.97
C LEU A 85 0.50 -0.82 15.46
N VAL A 86 -0.65 -0.46 16.02
CA VAL A 86 -1.63 -1.45 16.47
C VAL A 86 -2.07 -2.32 15.28
N GLU A 87 -2.30 -1.69 14.12
CA GLU A 87 -2.73 -2.44 12.95
C GLU A 87 -1.61 -3.33 12.40
N LEU A 88 -0.37 -2.85 12.47
CA LEU A 88 0.75 -3.60 11.93
C LEU A 88 1.17 -4.78 12.78
N THR A 89 1.03 -4.66 14.09
CA THR A 89 1.57 -5.67 15.01
C THR A 89 1.11 -7.09 14.70
N PRO A 90 -0.19 -7.36 14.51
CA PRO A 90 -0.59 -8.74 14.21
C PRO A 90 -0.08 -9.22 12.87
N LEU A 91 0.06 -8.34 11.89
CA LEU A 91 0.57 -8.75 10.60
C LEU A 91 2.05 -9.06 10.65
N LEU A 92 2.79 -8.31 11.45
CA LEU A 92 4.23 -8.53 11.57
C LEU A 92 4.58 -9.72 12.44
N ALA A 93 3.59 -10.30 13.11
CA ALA A 93 3.83 -11.49 13.92
C ALA A 93 4.05 -12.72 13.05
N ALA A 94 3.67 -12.69 11.79
CA ALA A 94 3.89 -13.83 10.91
C ALA A 94 5.37 -13.99 10.59
N ASP A 95 5.79 -15.23 10.39
CA ASP A 95 7.18 -15.50 10.04
C ASP A 95 7.54 -14.79 8.75
N SER A 96 8.70 -14.19 8.73
CA SER A 96 9.24 -13.52 7.56
C SER A 96 8.43 -12.30 7.12
N ALA A 97 7.56 -11.80 7.98
CA ALA A 97 6.78 -10.63 7.64
C ALA A 97 7.65 -9.38 7.66
N VAL A 98 7.54 -8.57 6.62
CA VAL A 98 8.32 -7.35 6.49
C VAL A 98 7.41 -6.23 6.04
N ALA A 99 7.50 -5.09 6.71
CA ALA A 99 6.76 -3.91 6.30
C ALA A 99 7.57 -3.12 5.29
N ARG A 100 6.91 -2.70 4.22
CA ARG A 100 7.54 -1.96 3.14
C ARG A 100 6.66 -0.82 2.68
N GLU A 101 7.22 0.10 1.95
CA GLU A 101 6.49 1.23 1.40
C GLU A 101 6.68 1.31 -0.09
N TRP A 102 5.57 1.52 -0.80
CA TRP A 102 5.60 1.83 -2.23
C TRP A 102 5.43 3.35 -2.30
N VAL A 103 6.46 4.05 -2.73
CA VAL A 103 6.45 5.50 -2.70
C VAL A 103 6.35 6.04 -4.12
N GLU A 104 5.38 6.90 -4.36
CA GLU A 104 5.28 7.62 -5.60
C GLU A 104 5.17 9.10 -5.30
N ARG A 105 5.18 9.89 -6.34
CA ARG A 105 5.19 11.33 -6.16
C ARG A 105 4.00 11.83 -5.34
N GLU A 106 2.84 11.29 -5.60
CA GLU A 106 1.61 11.79 -4.99
C GLU A 106 1.10 10.97 -3.82
N PHE A 107 1.62 9.77 -3.63
CA PHE A 107 1.11 8.92 -2.57
C PHE A 107 2.13 7.88 -2.13
N THR A 108 1.88 7.31 -0.97
CA THR A 108 2.68 6.23 -0.44
C THR A 108 1.74 5.15 0.06
N ILE A 109 2.03 3.91 -0.29
CA ILE A 109 1.27 2.77 0.21
C ILE A 109 2.16 1.99 1.16
N LEU A 110 1.65 1.78 2.37
CA LEU A 110 2.33 0.93 3.34
C LEU A 110 1.76 -0.47 3.20
N TYR A 111 2.64 -1.46 3.08
CA TYR A 111 2.19 -2.83 2.95
C TYR A 111 3.10 -3.77 3.72
N VAL A 112 2.58 -4.95 4.05
CA VAL A 112 3.32 -5.98 4.75
C VAL A 112 3.41 -7.20 3.84
N VAL A 113 4.62 -7.70 3.65
CA VAL A 113 4.87 -8.88 2.83
C VAL A 113 5.08 -10.06 3.74
N THR A 114 4.34 -11.13 3.52
CA THR A 114 4.59 -12.39 4.20
C THR A 114 5.05 -13.40 3.15
N GLN A 115 5.17 -14.64 3.54
CA GLN A 115 5.66 -15.64 2.63
C GLN A 115 4.80 -15.77 1.38
N ASP A 116 3.49 -15.68 1.52
CA ASP A 116 2.58 -15.91 0.41
C ASP A 116 1.55 -14.81 0.20
N LYS A 117 1.61 -13.75 0.96
CA LYS A 117 0.61 -12.68 0.88
C LYS A 117 1.24 -11.31 0.96
N VAL A 118 0.52 -10.33 0.44
CA VAL A 118 0.86 -8.93 0.61
C VAL A 118 -0.39 -8.26 1.15
N PHE A 119 -0.26 -7.61 2.29
CA PHE A 119 -1.37 -6.88 2.88
C PHE A 119 -1.16 -5.40 2.65
N LEU A 120 -2.05 -4.76 1.93
CA LEU A 120 -2.01 -3.30 1.82
C LEU A 120 -2.63 -2.75 3.09
N VAL A 121 -1.86 -1.97 3.82
CA VAL A 121 -2.25 -1.57 5.17
C VAL A 121 -2.71 -0.12 5.24
N ASN A 122 -2.04 0.76 4.52
CA ASN A 122 -2.41 2.17 4.59
C ASN A 122 -2.06 2.87 3.29
N LEU A 123 -2.71 3.99 3.08
CA LEU A 123 -2.51 4.80 1.89
C LEU A 123 -2.45 6.25 2.34
N LYS A 124 -1.38 6.94 1.98
CA LYS A 124 -1.26 8.34 2.27
C LYS A 124 -1.16 9.10 0.98
N HIS A 125 -2.03 10.07 0.79
CA HIS A 125 -1.92 10.97 -0.34
C HIS A 125 -1.17 12.19 0.15
N HIS A 126 -0.07 12.53 -0.50
CA HIS A 126 0.82 13.55 0.03
C HIS A 126 0.17 14.91 0.16
N ARG A 127 -0.81 15.18 -0.65
CA ARG A 127 -1.50 16.47 -0.56
C ARG A 127 -2.50 16.55 0.55
N GLN A 128 -2.92 15.39 1.08
CA GLN A 128 -3.85 15.40 2.20
C GLN A 128 -3.18 15.71 3.51
N LEU A 129 -1.85 15.66 3.53
CA LEU A 129 -1.16 15.79 4.78
C LEU A 129 -0.97 17.21 5.18
N GLY A 130 -2.05 17.91 5.38
CA GLY A 130 -1.93 19.19 6.01
C GLY A 130 -1.66 20.36 5.11
N TYR A 131 -2.05 20.25 3.95
CA TYR A 131 -1.85 21.39 3.07
C TYR A 131 -3.13 22.06 2.71
#